data_98170572dcaf2d908eb2e485a3de2306
#
_entry.id   98170572dcaf2d908eb2e485a3de2306
#
_cell.length_a   1.000
_cell.length_b   1.000
_cell.length_c   1.000
_cell.angle_alpha   90.00
_cell.angle_beta   90.00
_cell.angle_gamma   90.00
#
_symmetry.space_group_name_H-M   'P 1'
#
loop_
_entity.id
_entity.type
_entity.pdbx_description
1 polymer ?
#
loop_
_entity_poly.entity_id
_entity_poly.type
_entity_poly.pdbx_seq_one_letter_code
_entity_poly.pdbx_strand_id
1 'polypeptide(L)'
;MEKQSEKVLQASGRDIPLVVNLLVDMYHEAGMGKLSLKKVEKTVKLCLEKGAIILVEKENKVIALMGLRMSELWWCNDHVFMDQFTYVAPEGRKTRAIHKLVKFADNLAKQARMPLMIANFGIVDTERKSKLYKRFGRNLG
;
A
#
# COMPACT_ATOMS: atom_id res chain seq x y z
N MET A 1 25.72 -18.69 -2.46
CA MET A 1 25.39 -17.28 -2.19
C MET A 1 23.90 -17.16 -1.91
N GLU A 2 23.58 -16.68 -0.75
CA GLU A 2 22.19 -16.56 -0.37
C GLU A 2 21.51 -15.42 -1.13
N LYS A 3 20.38 -15.72 -1.73
CA LYS A 3 19.53 -14.66 -2.27
C LYS A 3 18.94 -13.88 -1.12
N GLN A 4 19.14 -12.58 -1.13
CA GLN A 4 18.45 -11.72 -0.19
C GLN A 4 16.96 -11.74 -0.53
N SER A 5 16.16 -12.25 0.38
CA SER A 5 14.71 -12.28 0.19
C SER A 5 14.10 -10.97 0.63
N GLU A 6 13.01 -10.60 -0.02
CA GLU A 6 12.20 -9.46 0.41
C GLU A 6 11.44 -9.85 1.68
N LYS A 7 11.44 -8.97 2.65
CA LYS A 7 10.70 -9.15 3.89
C LYS A 7 9.45 -8.28 3.86
N VAL A 8 8.33 -8.86 4.25
CA VAL A 8 7.08 -8.11 4.40
C VAL A 8 6.84 -7.88 5.87
N LEU A 9 6.61 -6.64 6.24
CA LEU A 9 6.33 -6.29 7.62
C LEU A 9 5.26 -5.22 7.71
N GLN A 10 4.67 -5.11 8.89
CA GLN A 10 3.67 -4.10 9.18
C GLN A 10 4.35 -2.92 9.86
N ALA A 11 4.09 -1.71 9.36
CA ALA A 11 4.69 -0.50 9.90
C ALA A 11 4.11 -0.15 11.26
N SER A 12 4.91 0.53 12.06
CA SER A 12 4.49 1.09 13.35
C SER A 12 4.69 2.62 13.32
N GLY A 13 4.33 3.28 14.43
CA GLY A 13 4.46 4.74 14.53
C GLY A 13 5.87 5.27 14.27
N ARG A 14 6.89 4.49 14.61
CA ARG A 14 8.29 4.89 14.37
C ARG A 14 8.65 4.95 12.88
N ASP A 15 7.85 4.31 12.04
CA ASP A 15 8.09 4.27 10.60
C ASP A 15 7.44 5.44 9.85
N ILE A 16 6.70 6.31 10.54
CA ILE A 16 6.00 7.43 9.92
C ILE A 16 6.92 8.28 9.04
N PRO A 17 8.11 8.73 9.50
CA PRO A 17 8.98 9.55 8.65
C PRO A 17 9.41 8.83 7.38
N LEU A 18 9.72 7.56 7.46
CA LEU A 18 10.09 6.75 6.31
C LEU A 18 8.94 6.65 5.31
N VAL A 19 7.74 6.36 5.80
CA VAL A 19 6.55 6.22 4.95
C VAL A 19 6.23 7.56 4.27
N VAL A 20 6.27 8.65 5.01
CA VAL A 20 6.03 9.99 4.46
C VAL A 20 7.04 10.30 3.35
N ASN A 21 8.32 10.01 3.58
CA ASN A 21 9.35 10.26 2.57
C ASN A 21 9.12 9.47 1.28
N LEU A 22 8.70 8.22 1.39
CA LEU A 22 8.39 7.39 0.21
C LEU A 22 7.18 7.93 -0.54
N LEU A 23 6.17 8.42 0.17
CA LEU A 23 5.00 9.02 -0.47
C LEU A 23 5.33 10.36 -1.14
N VAL A 24 6.28 11.11 -0.59
CA VAL A 24 6.78 12.32 -1.24
C VAL A 24 7.50 11.96 -2.54
N ASP A 25 8.29 10.88 -2.53
CA ASP A 25 8.93 10.37 -3.76
C ASP A 25 7.88 9.99 -4.80
N MET A 26 6.81 9.32 -4.38
CA MET A 26 5.69 8.98 -5.25
C MET A 26 5.06 10.24 -5.86
N TYR A 27 4.87 11.26 -5.05
CA TYR A 27 4.34 12.55 -5.53
C TYR A 27 5.23 13.15 -6.61
N HIS A 28 6.54 13.19 -6.38
CA HIS A 28 7.47 13.76 -7.36
C HIS A 28 7.47 12.97 -8.66
N GLU A 29 7.32 11.68 -8.59
CA GLU A 29 7.25 10.81 -9.77
C GLU A 29 5.93 11.02 -10.53
N ALA A 30 4.82 11.12 -9.83
CA ALA A 30 3.49 11.27 -10.43
C ALA A 30 3.23 12.67 -10.95
N GLY A 31 3.72 13.68 -10.26
CA GLY A 31 3.59 15.09 -10.66
C GLY A 31 2.18 15.66 -10.65
N MET A 32 1.28 15.12 -9.85
CA MET A 32 -0.12 15.56 -9.81
C MET A 32 -0.41 16.42 -8.56
N GLY A 33 -0.92 17.61 -8.80
CA GLY A 33 -1.36 18.50 -7.73
C GLY A 33 -0.23 19.13 -6.94
N LYS A 34 -0.59 19.90 -5.95
CA LYS A 34 0.36 20.51 -5.02
C LYS A 34 0.51 19.63 -3.79
N LEU A 35 1.73 19.30 -3.43
CA LEU A 35 2.02 18.50 -2.26
C LEU A 35 1.60 19.22 -0.99
N SER A 36 0.89 18.54 -0.12
CA SER A 36 0.60 18.97 1.24
C SER A 36 1.15 17.93 2.21
N LEU A 37 2.27 18.25 2.85
CA LEU A 37 2.87 17.36 3.85
C LEU A 37 1.91 17.07 5.00
N LYS A 38 1.14 18.06 5.42
CA LYS A 38 0.12 17.88 6.45
C LYS A 38 -0.88 16.80 6.10
N LYS A 39 -1.36 16.80 4.85
CA LYS A 39 -2.33 15.79 4.38
C LYS A 39 -1.69 14.42 4.29
N VAL A 40 -0.46 14.34 3.81
CA VAL A 40 0.28 13.07 3.73
C VAL A 40 0.46 12.48 5.13
N GLU A 41 0.94 13.27 6.08
CA GLU A 41 1.12 12.81 7.46
C GLU A 41 -0.19 12.37 8.10
N LYS A 42 -1.26 13.13 7.88
CA LYS A 42 -2.58 12.79 8.41
C LYS A 42 -3.06 11.46 7.86
N THR A 43 -2.90 11.23 6.56
CA THR A 43 -3.29 9.98 5.91
C THR A 43 -2.50 8.81 6.46
N VAL A 44 -1.19 8.96 6.63
CA VAL A 44 -0.33 7.93 7.19
C VAL A 44 -0.77 7.56 8.61
N LYS A 45 -0.97 8.56 9.45
CA LYS A 45 -1.43 8.34 10.83
C LYS A 45 -2.78 7.65 10.89
N LEU A 46 -3.69 8.04 10.00
CA LEU A 46 -5.02 7.45 9.92
C LEU A 46 -4.97 5.98 9.53
N CYS A 47 -4.11 5.62 8.58
CA CYS A 47 -3.91 4.21 8.20
C CYS A 47 -3.34 3.40 9.36
N LEU A 48 -2.43 3.97 10.15
CA LEU A 48 -1.90 3.28 11.32
C LEU A 48 -2.94 3.06 12.40
N GLU A 49 -3.82 4.03 12.60
CA GLU A 49 -4.87 3.92 13.61
C GLU A 49 -6.03 3.02 13.20
N LYS A 50 -6.47 3.12 11.95
CA LYS A 50 -7.70 2.49 11.46
C LYS A 50 -7.48 1.51 10.33
N GLY A 51 -6.31 0.93 10.26
CA GLY A 51 -5.98 -0.02 9.22
C GLY A 51 -4.60 -0.60 9.44
N ALA A 52 -3.80 -0.61 8.37
CA ALA A 52 -2.44 -1.12 8.43
C ALA A 52 -1.61 -0.49 7.32
N ILE A 53 -0.33 -0.36 7.56
CA ILE A 53 0.62 -0.01 6.51
C ILE A 53 1.59 -1.18 6.36
N ILE A 54 1.67 -1.70 5.15
CA ILE A 54 2.50 -2.86 4.82
C ILE A 54 3.75 -2.36 4.11
N LEU A 55 4.91 -2.84 4.53
CA LEU A 55 6.20 -2.50 3.94
C LEU A 55 6.85 -3.76 3.37
N VAL A 56 7.52 -3.61 2.25
CA VAL A 56 8.40 -4.66 1.71
C VAL A 56 9.82 -4.14 1.75
N GLU A 57 10.70 -4.86 2.46
CA GLU A 57 12.11 -4.53 2.57
C GLU A 57 12.97 -5.51 1.80
N LYS A 58 14.01 -4.98 1.21
CA LYS A 58 15.08 -5.77 0.62
C LYS A 58 16.40 -5.11 0.99
N GLU A 59 17.33 -5.88 1.55
CA GLU A 59 18.63 -5.36 1.98
C GLU A 59 18.51 -4.15 2.92
N ASN A 60 17.59 -4.27 3.88
CA ASN A 60 17.31 -3.24 4.89
C ASN A 60 16.78 -1.92 4.31
N LYS A 61 16.30 -1.95 3.07
CA LYS A 61 15.70 -0.80 2.43
C LYS A 61 14.25 -1.11 2.06
N VAL A 62 13.34 -0.21 2.37
CA VAL A 62 11.94 -0.35 1.97
C VAL A 62 11.83 -0.03 0.49
N ILE A 63 11.34 -0.99 -0.29
CA ILE A 63 11.21 -0.88 -1.75
C ILE A 63 9.76 -0.77 -2.20
N ALA A 64 8.80 -1.00 -1.32
CA ALA A 64 7.39 -0.88 -1.65
C ALA A 64 6.57 -0.71 -0.38
N LEU A 65 5.42 -0.08 -0.51
CA LEU A 65 4.50 0.06 0.62
C LEU A 65 3.06 0.16 0.14
N MET A 66 2.14 -0.22 1.03
CA MET A 66 0.71 -0.11 0.80
C MET A 66 0.03 0.31 2.10
N GLY A 67 -0.75 1.37 2.06
CA GLY A 67 -1.57 1.78 3.19
C GLY A 67 -2.99 1.32 3.01
N LEU A 68 -3.51 0.62 4.00
CA LEU A 68 -4.88 0.14 4.04
C LEU A 68 -5.64 0.88 5.12
N ARG A 69 -6.89 1.16 4.84
CA ARG A 69 -7.79 1.80 5.79
C ARG A 69 -9.08 1.02 5.85
N MET A 70 -9.58 0.81 7.06
CA MET A 70 -10.90 0.26 7.28
C MET A 70 -11.92 1.37 6.99
N SER A 71 -12.80 1.12 6.05
CA SER A 71 -13.80 2.11 5.62
C SER A 71 -15.17 1.48 5.58
N GLU A 72 -16.18 2.26 5.91
CA GLU A 72 -17.56 1.88 5.78
C GLU A 72 -18.00 2.10 4.33
N LEU A 73 -18.76 1.16 3.78
CA LEU A 73 -19.34 1.33 2.45
C LEU A 73 -20.41 2.40 2.51
N TRP A 74 -20.50 3.25 1.49
CA TRP A 74 -21.42 4.40 1.52
C TRP A 74 -22.90 3.99 1.49
N TRP A 75 -23.19 2.74 1.13
CA TRP A 75 -24.58 2.26 1.02
C TRP A 75 -24.99 1.30 2.13
N CYS A 76 -24.12 1.00 3.08
CA CYS A 76 -24.42 0.10 4.19
C CYS A 76 -23.43 0.31 5.35
N ASN A 77 -23.66 -0.44 6.42
CA ASN A 77 -22.81 -0.34 7.62
C ASN A 77 -21.64 -1.34 7.63
N ASP A 78 -21.47 -2.08 6.56
CA ASP A 78 -20.35 -3.02 6.48
C ASP A 78 -19.04 -2.31 6.22
N HIS A 79 -17.98 -2.87 6.78
CA HIS A 79 -16.62 -2.32 6.62
C HIS A 79 -15.84 -3.15 5.63
N VAL A 80 -14.93 -2.48 4.94
CA VAL A 80 -13.98 -3.10 4.03
C VAL A 80 -12.58 -2.54 4.31
N PHE A 81 -11.56 -3.33 3.99
CA PHE A 81 -10.21 -2.79 3.87
C PHE A 81 -10.06 -2.22 2.47
N MET A 82 -9.65 -0.96 2.40
CA MET A 82 -9.44 -0.25 1.15
C MET A 82 -8.04 0.34 1.12
N ASP A 83 -7.37 0.24 -0.02
CA ASP A 83 -6.06 0.85 -0.17
C ASP A 83 -6.17 2.38 -0.28
N GLN A 84 -5.37 3.07 0.51
CA GLN A 84 -5.27 4.54 0.46
C GLN A 84 -4.12 4.95 -0.44
N PHE A 85 -3.05 4.19 -0.42
CA PHE A 85 -1.90 4.44 -1.28
C PHE A 85 -1.14 3.13 -1.48
N THR A 86 -0.52 3.02 -2.64
CA THR A 86 0.36 1.90 -2.98
C THR A 86 1.49 2.46 -3.82
N TYR A 87 2.72 2.24 -3.39
CA TYR A 87 3.88 2.71 -4.12
C TYR A 87 4.96 1.65 -4.14
N VAL A 88 5.53 1.43 -5.31
CA VAL A 88 6.70 0.59 -5.49
C VAL A 88 7.81 1.50 -5.98
N ALA A 89 8.87 1.62 -5.19
CA ALA A 89 10.04 2.42 -5.57
C ALA A 89 10.69 1.82 -6.83
N PRO A 90 11.45 2.63 -7.60
CA PRO A 90 12.05 2.12 -8.83
C PRO A 90 12.82 0.81 -8.67
N GLU A 91 13.58 0.66 -7.59
CA GLU A 91 14.36 -0.56 -7.32
C GLU A 91 13.50 -1.76 -6.97
N GLY A 92 12.23 -1.55 -6.64
CA GLY A 92 11.30 -2.64 -6.34
C GLY A 92 10.48 -3.12 -7.54
N ARG A 93 10.49 -2.39 -8.64
CA ARG A 93 9.58 -2.66 -9.77
C ARG A 93 9.88 -3.93 -10.55
N LYS A 94 11.10 -4.41 -10.49
CA LYS A 94 11.50 -5.67 -11.13
C LYS A 94 11.52 -6.83 -10.14
N THR A 95 10.99 -6.63 -8.94
CA THR A 95 10.90 -7.64 -7.90
C THR A 95 9.46 -8.12 -7.77
N ARG A 96 9.23 -9.00 -6.81
CA ARG A 96 7.88 -9.45 -6.47
C ARG A 96 7.23 -8.63 -5.36
N ALA A 97 7.73 -7.42 -5.14
CA ALA A 97 7.27 -6.58 -4.03
C ALA A 97 5.77 -6.30 -4.07
N ILE A 98 5.23 -5.88 -5.22
CA ILE A 98 3.79 -5.61 -5.34
C ILE A 98 2.96 -6.86 -5.09
N HIS A 99 3.41 -8.00 -5.56
CA HIS A 99 2.77 -9.28 -5.33
C HIS A 99 2.69 -9.59 -3.83
N LYS A 100 3.78 -9.36 -3.12
CA LYS A 100 3.84 -9.58 -1.68
C LYS A 100 2.95 -8.63 -0.90
N LEU A 101 2.86 -7.37 -1.34
CA LEU A 101 1.95 -6.39 -0.74
C LEU A 101 0.50 -6.87 -0.84
N VAL A 102 0.06 -7.25 -2.03
CA VAL A 102 -1.32 -7.67 -2.27
C VAL A 102 -1.64 -8.93 -1.48
N LYS A 103 -0.73 -9.89 -1.47
CA LYS A 103 -0.92 -11.14 -0.72
C LYS A 103 -1.05 -10.89 0.78
N PHE A 104 -0.20 -10.03 1.32
CA PHE A 104 -0.25 -9.69 2.75
C PHE A 104 -1.56 -8.96 3.08
N ALA A 105 -1.98 -8.03 2.23
CA ALA A 105 -3.24 -7.31 2.40
C ALA A 105 -4.43 -8.26 2.38
N ASP A 106 -4.44 -9.22 1.46
CA ASP A 106 -5.49 -10.23 1.37
C ASP A 106 -5.56 -11.07 2.65
N ASN A 107 -4.41 -11.48 3.18
CA ASN A 107 -4.34 -12.23 4.42
C ASN A 107 -4.87 -11.42 5.62
N LEU A 108 -4.51 -10.15 5.71
CA LEU A 108 -5.03 -9.26 6.76
C LEU A 108 -6.55 -9.14 6.69
N ALA A 109 -7.08 -8.95 5.50
CA ALA A 109 -8.53 -8.84 5.29
C ALA A 109 -9.25 -10.14 5.69
N LYS A 110 -8.70 -11.29 5.33
CA LYS A 110 -9.26 -12.58 5.70
C LYS A 110 -9.24 -12.79 7.21
N GLN A 111 -8.17 -12.43 7.88
CA GLN A 111 -8.08 -12.52 9.34
C GLN A 111 -9.10 -11.63 10.03
N ALA A 112 -9.35 -10.46 9.48
CA ALA A 112 -10.33 -9.51 10.01
C ALA A 112 -11.77 -9.84 9.56
N ARG A 113 -11.93 -10.83 8.70
CA ARG A 113 -13.23 -11.20 8.11
C ARG A 113 -13.89 -10.04 7.39
N MET A 114 -13.08 -9.27 6.67
CA MET A 114 -13.54 -8.14 5.88
C MET A 114 -13.14 -8.30 4.42
N PRO A 115 -13.98 -7.81 3.49
CA PRO A 115 -13.56 -7.75 2.10
C PRO A 115 -12.35 -6.84 1.92
N LEU A 116 -11.52 -7.15 0.95
CA LEU A 116 -10.44 -6.29 0.50
C LEU A 116 -10.86 -5.62 -0.79
N MET A 117 -10.85 -4.30 -0.81
CA MET A 117 -11.18 -3.51 -1.98
C MET A 117 -9.95 -2.73 -2.41
N ILE A 118 -9.40 -3.08 -3.55
CA ILE A 118 -8.26 -2.38 -4.12
C ILE A 118 -8.76 -1.55 -5.28
N ALA A 119 -8.99 -0.27 -5.02
CA ALA A 119 -9.54 0.68 -5.98
C ALA A 119 -8.50 1.66 -6.48
N ASN A 120 -7.43 1.86 -5.72
CA ASN A 120 -6.38 2.80 -6.07
C ASN A 120 -5.24 2.05 -6.75
N PHE A 121 -5.25 2.05 -8.07
CA PHE A 121 -4.20 1.40 -8.86
C PHE A 121 -2.90 2.19 -8.86
N GLY A 122 -2.89 3.33 -8.19
CA GLY A 122 -1.74 4.21 -8.21
C GLY A 122 -1.71 5.05 -9.48
N ILE A 123 -0.78 5.99 -9.52
CA ILE A 123 -0.63 6.92 -10.62
C ILE A 123 0.53 6.48 -11.52
N VAL A 124 1.44 5.68 -10.97
CA VAL A 124 2.61 5.17 -11.66
C VAL A 124 2.40 3.70 -11.98
N ASP A 125 2.64 3.30 -13.23
CA ASP A 125 2.57 1.91 -13.67
C ASP A 125 1.19 1.26 -13.44
N THR A 126 0.14 2.00 -13.75
CA THR A 126 -1.26 1.62 -13.50
C THR A 126 -1.68 0.32 -14.19
N GLU A 127 -1.30 0.15 -15.43
CA GLU A 127 -1.68 -1.02 -16.23
C GLU A 127 -1.13 -2.31 -15.62
N ARG A 128 0.13 -2.31 -15.21
CA ARG A 128 0.78 -3.46 -14.59
C ARG A 128 0.16 -3.81 -13.26
N LYS A 129 -0.14 -2.79 -12.43
CA LYS A 129 -0.81 -2.98 -11.16
C LYS A 129 -2.21 -3.53 -11.33
N SER A 130 -2.95 -3.04 -12.32
CA SER A 130 -4.31 -3.50 -12.60
C SER A 130 -4.33 -4.99 -12.95
N LYS A 131 -3.41 -5.46 -13.78
CA LYS A 131 -3.29 -6.88 -14.13
C LYS A 131 -3.01 -7.74 -12.90
N LEU A 132 -2.15 -7.27 -12.02
CA LEU A 132 -1.80 -7.98 -10.80
C LEU A 132 -2.98 -8.06 -9.83
N TYR A 133 -3.71 -6.97 -9.66
CA TYR A 133 -4.86 -6.92 -8.76
C TYR A 133 -5.98 -7.85 -9.23
N LYS A 134 -6.20 -7.95 -10.53
CA LYS A 134 -7.18 -8.91 -11.09
C LYS A 134 -6.80 -10.36 -10.77
N ARG A 135 -5.50 -10.63 -10.63
CA ARG A 135 -5.00 -11.96 -10.33
C ARG A 135 -5.25 -12.37 -8.88
N PHE A 136 -5.17 -11.44 -7.93
CA PHE A 136 -5.25 -11.73 -6.51
C PHE A 136 -6.50 -11.26 -5.82
N GLY A 137 -7.09 -10.18 -6.29
CA GLY A 137 -8.23 -9.59 -5.65
C GLY A 137 -9.43 -9.54 -6.56
N ARG A 138 -10.56 -9.23 -5.95
CA ARG A 138 -11.76 -8.93 -6.72
C ARG A 138 -11.67 -7.48 -7.15
N ASN A 139 -11.70 -7.27 -8.45
CA ASN A 139 -11.76 -5.93 -9.00
C ASN A 139 -13.22 -5.49 -9.00
N LEU A 140 -13.56 -4.63 -8.05
CA LEU A 140 -14.91 -4.11 -7.90
C LEU A 140 -15.12 -2.79 -8.65
N GLY A 141 -14.21 -2.48 -9.56
CA GLY A 141 -14.28 -1.26 -10.35
C GLY A 141 -15.39 -1.25 -11.36
#